data_4f989e80e8bad421d3ecd348a7ae6a4e
#
_entry.id   4f989e80e8bad421d3ecd348a7ae6a4e
#
_cell.length_a   1.000
_cell.length_b   1.000
_cell.length_c   1.000
_cell.angle_alpha   90.00
_cell.angle_beta   90.00
_cell.angle_gamma   90.00
#
_symmetry.space_group_name_H-M   'P 1'
#
loop_
_entity.id
_entity.type
_entity.pdbx_description
1 polymer ?
#
loop_
_entity_poly.entity_id
_entity_poly.type
_entity_poly.pdbx_seq_one_letter_code
_entity_poly.pdbx_strand_id
1 'polypeptide(L)'
;MATSKTINGDCLEELKKLKDNSVDLLCTDPPYGYGFMGKHWDKFEEKQSTKSQSVGWMSPGMKKSTYGMKEFFVPIWEEALRVLKPGAFSFVMSAPRSDVQYRMAEMLERVGFRIDYTPIYWTYASGFPKCLAHVACGTHH
;
A
#
# COMPACT_ATOMS: atom_id res chain seq x y z
N MET A 1 -17.36 28.20 -7.49
CA MET A 1 -17.78 27.03 -6.70
C MET A 1 -16.84 25.89 -7.01
N ALA A 2 -16.35 25.16 -6.00
CA ALA A 2 -15.56 23.96 -6.24
C ALA A 2 -16.47 22.87 -6.83
N THR A 3 -16.01 22.22 -7.90
CA THR A 3 -16.73 21.12 -8.52
C THR A 3 -16.04 19.81 -8.15
N SER A 4 -16.81 18.80 -7.75
CA SER A 4 -16.32 17.44 -7.52
C SER A 4 -16.75 16.53 -8.66
N LYS A 5 -15.86 15.60 -9.03
CA LYS A 5 -16.15 14.58 -10.05
C LYS A 5 -15.73 13.23 -9.51
N THR A 6 -16.65 12.26 -9.53
CA THR A 6 -16.34 10.86 -9.24
C THR A 6 -16.20 10.08 -10.53
N ILE A 7 -15.15 9.30 -10.64
CA ILE A 7 -14.89 8.42 -11.79
C ILE A 7 -14.89 6.98 -11.26
N ASN A 8 -15.76 6.15 -11.82
CA ASN A 8 -15.81 4.73 -11.49
C ASN A 8 -15.09 3.94 -12.58
N GLY A 9 -13.97 3.28 -12.24
CA GLY A 9 -13.17 2.52 -13.18
C GLY A 9 -11.90 1.97 -12.53
N ASP A 10 -11.10 1.26 -13.31
CA ASP A 10 -9.76 0.86 -12.92
C ASP A 10 -8.87 2.09 -12.81
N CYS A 11 -8.18 2.27 -11.68
CA CYS A 11 -7.42 3.49 -11.41
C CYS A 11 -6.26 3.69 -12.39
N LEU A 12 -5.59 2.62 -12.83
CA LEU A 12 -4.51 2.72 -13.82
C LEU A 12 -5.03 3.20 -15.16
N GLU A 13 -6.15 2.64 -15.62
CA GLU A 13 -6.75 3.03 -16.91
C GLU A 13 -7.33 4.46 -16.85
N GLU A 14 -7.86 4.87 -15.72
CA GLU A 14 -8.37 6.23 -15.57
C GLU A 14 -7.25 7.27 -15.44
N LEU A 15 -6.14 6.94 -14.77
CA LEU A 15 -4.97 7.81 -14.68
C LEU A 15 -4.36 8.07 -16.06
N LYS A 16 -4.28 7.06 -16.93
CA LYS A 16 -3.77 7.20 -18.32
C LYS A 16 -4.53 8.23 -19.15
N LYS A 17 -5.79 8.50 -18.81
CA LYS A 17 -6.63 9.49 -19.52
C LYS A 17 -6.35 10.93 -19.07
N LEU A 18 -5.66 11.11 -17.95
CA LEU A 18 -5.33 12.43 -17.44
C LEU A 18 -4.09 12.99 -18.14
N LYS A 19 -4.04 14.30 -18.28
CA LYS A 19 -2.89 15.01 -18.86
C LYS A 19 -1.71 14.99 -17.90
N ASP A 20 -0.51 14.99 -18.45
CA ASP A 20 0.73 15.19 -17.68
C ASP A 20 0.67 16.50 -16.91
N ASN A 21 1.23 16.49 -15.71
CA ASN A 21 1.37 17.70 -14.87
C ASN A 21 0.04 18.46 -14.67
N SER A 22 -1.07 17.74 -14.48
CA SER A 22 -2.41 18.34 -14.35
C SER A 22 -2.99 18.26 -12.93
N VAL A 23 -2.39 17.46 -12.04
CA VAL A 23 -2.89 17.19 -10.69
C VAL A 23 -2.02 17.90 -9.66
N ASP A 24 -2.65 18.63 -8.75
CA ASP A 24 -1.97 19.42 -7.71
C ASP A 24 -1.66 18.64 -6.44
N LEU A 25 -2.40 17.56 -6.17
CA LEU A 25 -2.29 16.77 -4.96
C LEU A 25 -2.75 15.33 -5.21
N LEU A 26 -2.03 14.36 -4.67
CA LEU A 26 -2.47 12.98 -4.52
C LEU A 26 -2.79 12.70 -3.05
N CYS A 27 -3.97 12.13 -2.78
CA CYS A 27 -4.32 11.62 -1.45
C CYS A 27 -5.02 10.27 -1.62
N THR A 28 -4.44 9.20 -1.10
CA THR A 28 -4.94 7.84 -1.34
C THR A 28 -4.69 6.90 -0.16
N ASP A 29 -5.62 5.97 0.03
CA ASP A 29 -5.52 4.83 0.95
C ASP A 29 -5.57 3.53 0.12
N PRO A 30 -4.44 3.05 -0.39
CA PRO A 30 -4.39 1.87 -1.25
C PRO A 30 -4.54 0.57 -0.44
N PRO A 31 -4.94 -0.54 -1.05
CA PRO A 31 -4.97 -1.83 -0.37
C PRO A 31 -3.59 -2.27 0.12
N TYR A 32 -3.54 -2.91 1.30
CA TYR A 32 -2.29 -3.26 1.98
C TYR A 32 -1.85 -4.71 1.78
N GLY A 33 -2.63 -5.50 1.06
CA GLY A 33 -2.33 -6.90 0.83
C GLY A 33 -2.53 -7.79 2.06
N TYR A 34 -3.40 -7.41 2.96
CA TYR A 34 -3.72 -8.21 4.16
C TYR A 34 -4.70 -9.35 3.88
N GLY A 35 -5.31 -9.38 2.69
CA GLY A 35 -6.39 -10.30 2.39
C GLY A 35 -7.58 -10.07 3.31
N PHE A 36 -7.90 -8.81 3.58
CA PHE A 36 -8.92 -8.39 4.53
C PHE A 36 -10.26 -9.13 4.29
N MET A 37 -10.73 -9.85 5.27
CA MET A 37 -11.96 -10.68 5.20
C MET A 37 -11.98 -11.65 4.01
N GLY A 38 -10.82 -12.08 3.49
CA GLY A 38 -10.74 -12.97 2.33
C GLY A 38 -11.08 -12.32 0.98
N LYS A 39 -11.26 -11.01 0.94
CA LYS A 39 -11.61 -10.28 -0.27
C LYS A 39 -10.50 -10.31 -1.32
N HIS A 40 -10.87 -10.51 -2.58
CA HIS A 40 -9.93 -10.62 -3.69
C HIS A 40 -9.18 -9.31 -3.99
N TRP A 41 -9.81 -8.16 -3.78
CA TRP A 41 -9.22 -6.85 -4.05
C TRP A 41 -8.04 -6.48 -3.15
N ASP A 42 -7.89 -7.16 -2.01
CA ASP A 42 -6.76 -6.97 -1.09
C ASP A 42 -5.81 -8.18 -1.13
N LYS A 43 -5.75 -8.90 -2.25
CA LYS A 43 -4.82 -10.00 -2.47
C LYS A 43 -3.99 -9.71 -3.71
N PHE A 44 -2.68 -9.68 -3.55
CA PHE A 44 -1.75 -9.64 -4.68
C PHE A 44 -1.38 -11.08 -5.06
N GLU A 45 -1.40 -11.41 -6.35
CA GLU A 45 -1.07 -12.76 -6.81
C GLU A 45 0.38 -13.12 -6.47
N GLU A 46 0.57 -14.27 -5.84
CA GLU A 46 1.90 -14.85 -5.63
C GLU A 46 2.41 -15.41 -6.96
N LYS A 47 3.40 -14.76 -7.58
CA LYS A 47 4.34 -15.53 -8.40
C LYS A 47 5.05 -16.49 -7.45
N GLN A 48 4.86 -17.81 -7.64
CA GLN A 48 5.49 -18.86 -6.86
C GLN A 48 7.01 -18.65 -6.82
N SER A 49 7.50 -18.03 -5.76
CA SER A 49 8.92 -18.10 -5.44
C SER A 49 9.11 -19.22 -4.45
N THR A 50 9.87 -20.18 -4.89
CA THR A 50 10.50 -21.30 -4.19
C THR A 50 10.50 -21.20 -2.66
N LYS A 51 9.86 -22.20 -2.03
CA LYS A 51 10.16 -22.75 -0.69
C LYS A 51 10.60 -21.76 0.39
N SER A 52 9.72 -20.85 0.78
CA SER A 52 9.81 -20.26 2.11
C SER A 52 9.02 -21.15 3.07
N GLN A 53 9.70 -21.74 4.04
CA GLN A 53 9.10 -22.56 5.09
C GLN A 53 7.97 -21.77 5.77
N SER A 54 6.78 -22.33 5.73
CA SER A 54 5.64 -21.78 6.44
C SER A 54 5.92 -21.85 7.94
N VAL A 55 6.06 -20.69 8.58
CA VAL A 55 6.05 -20.62 10.04
C VAL A 55 4.62 -20.95 10.46
N GLY A 56 4.42 -22.10 11.05
CA GLY A 56 3.09 -22.72 11.28
C GLY A 56 2.15 -21.95 12.23
N TRP A 57 2.60 -20.85 12.84
CA TRP A 57 1.82 -20.01 13.76
C TRP A 57 1.13 -18.81 13.11
N MET A 58 1.42 -18.51 11.83
CA MET A 58 0.75 -17.40 11.12
C MET A 58 -0.64 -17.84 10.67
N SER A 59 -1.64 -17.02 10.96
CA SER A 59 -3.00 -17.22 10.45
C SER A 59 -2.99 -17.42 8.92
N PRO A 60 -3.79 -18.35 8.39
CA PRO A 60 -3.81 -18.64 6.95
C PRO A 60 -4.02 -17.45 6.03
N GLY A 61 -4.68 -16.38 6.51
CA GLY A 61 -4.88 -15.14 5.76
C GLY A 61 -3.72 -14.14 5.81
N MET A 62 -2.71 -14.35 6.67
CA MET A 62 -1.54 -13.47 6.77
C MET A 62 -0.37 -13.93 5.91
N LYS A 63 -0.50 -15.07 5.23
CA LYS A 63 0.57 -15.62 4.42
C LYS A 63 0.73 -14.81 3.13
N LYS A 64 1.79 -13.99 3.06
CA LYS A 64 2.49 -13.60 1.84
C LYS A 64 1.80 -12.69 0.82
N SER A 65 0.67 -12.08 1.10
CA SER A 65 -0.03 -11.24 0.12
C SER A 65 0.73 -9.94 -0.25
N THR A 66 1.76 -9.58 0.49
CA THR A 66 2.57 -8.37 0.21
C THR A 66 3.63 -8.55 -0.87
N TYR A 67 3.92 -9.77 -1.31
CA TYR A 67 4.98 -10.00 -2.31
C TYR A 67 4.61 -9.52 -3.71
N GLY A 68 3.34 -9.56 -4.09
CA GLY A 68 2.84 -9.04 -5.36
C GLY A 68 2.54 -7.54 -5.37
N MET A 69 2.77 -6.83 -4.26
CA MET A 69 2.49 -5.39 -4.18
C MET A 69 3.25 -4.60 -5.22
N LYS A 70 4.50 -4.95 -5.46
CA LYS A 70 5.39 -4.21 -6.36
C LYS A 70 4.91 -4.28 -7.80
N GLU A 71 4.61 -5.48 -8.29
CA GLU A 71 4.14 -5.71 -9.63
C GLU A 71 2.79 -5.04 -9.88
N PHE A 72 1.96 -4.97 -8.85
CA PHE A 72 0.65 -4.34 -8.92
C PHE A 72 0.73 -2.81 -8.89
N PHE A 73 1.49 -2.24 -7.95
CA PHE A 73 1.45 -0.80 -7.70
C PHE A 73 2.43 0.01 -8.53
N VAL A 74 3.57 -0.52 -8.93
CA VAL A 74 4.57 0.27 -9.66
C VAL A 74 3.98 0.94 -10.91
N PRO A 75 3.22 0.26 -11.78
CA PRO A 75 2.59 0.93 -12.92
C PRO A 75 1.61 2.04 -12.54
N ILE A 76 0.90 1.88 -11.41
CA ILE A 76 -0.05 2.88 -10.90
C ILE A 76 0.71 4.11 -10.41
N TRP A 77 1.80 3.91 -9.66
CA TRP A 77 2.62 5.01 -9.15
C TRP A 77 3.36 5.77 -10.27
N GLU A 78 3.79 5.08 -11.32
CA GLU A 78 4.37 5.72 -12.51
C GLU A 78 3.37 6.67 -13.17
N GLU A 79 2.13 6.24 -13.38
CA GLU A 79 1.08 7.08 -13.92
C GLU A 79 0.66 8.20 -12.96
N ALA A 80 0.59 7.92 -11.66
CA ALA A 80 0.32 8.92 -10.65
C ALA A 80 1.40 10.03 -10.65
N LEU A 81 2.67 9.66 -10.73
CA LEU A 81 3.77 10.61 -10.82
C LEU A 81 3.70 11.44 -12.11
N ARG A 82 3.40 10.83 -13.26
CA ARG A 82 3.25 11.50 -14.54
C ARG A 82 2.21 12.61 -14.52
N VAL A 83 1.07 12.35 -13.89
CA VAL A 83 -0.04 13.33 -13.86
C VAL A 83 0.16 14.41 -12.81
N LEU A 84 0.98 14.19 -11.79
CA LEU A 84 1.27 15.18 -10.76
C LEU A 84 2.13 16.32 -11.32
N LYS A 85 1.81 17.53 -10.92
CA LYS A 85 2.64 18.71 -11.23
C LYS A 85 3.99 18.62 -10.50
N PRO A 86 5.06 19.18 -11.07
CA PRO A 86 6.33 19.31 -10.34
C PRO A 86 6.13 20.04 -9.02
N GLY A 87 6.61 19.45 -7.92
CA GLY A 87 6.46 19.99 -6.56
C GLY A 87 5.11 19.68 -5.88
N ALA A 88 4.22 18.95 -6.53
CA ALA A 88 2.97 18.49 -5.91
C ALA A 88 3.25 17.52 -4.74
N PHE A 89 2.40 17.56 -3.72
CA PHE A 89 2.46 16.65 -2.59
C PHE A 89 1.64 15.38 -2.84
N SER A 90 2.13 14.29 -2.24
CA SER A 90 1.44 13.01 -2.25
C SER A 90 1.29 12.48 -0.84
N PHE A 91 0.05 12.22 -0.41
CA PHE A 91 -0.28 11.57 0.85
C PHE A 91 -0.74 10.14 0.55
N VAL A 92 0.11 9.18 0.83
CA VAL A 92 -0.15 7.76 0.61
C VAL A 92 -0.25 7.08 1.97
N MET A 93 -1.44 6.62 2.33
CA MET A 93 -1.65 5.90 3.57
C MET A 93 -1.03 4.51 3.47
N SER A 94 -0.48 4.04 4.57
CA SER A 94 0.06 2.68 4.69
C SER A 94 -0.26 2.11 6.07
N ALA A 95 -0.44 0.80 6.14
CA ALA A 95 -0.57 0.15 7.43
C ALA A 95 0.73 0.25 8.24
N PRO A 96 0.65 0.31 9.58
CA PRO A 96 1.81 0.46 10.45
C PRO A 96 2.68 -0.80 10.55
N ARG A 97 2.37 -1.85 9.80
CA ARG A 97 3.20 -3.06 9.73
C ARG A 97 4.45 -2.79 8.92
N SER A 98 5.61 -3.05 9.49
CA SER A 98 6.92 -2.67 8.95
C SER A 98 7.19 -3.16 7.53
N ASP A 99 6.74 -4.38 7.19
CA ASP A 99 6.94 -4.94 5.85
C ASP A 99 6.08 -4.25 4.79
N VAL A 100 4.86 -3.84 5.12
CA VAL A 100 3.98 -3.09 4.21
C VAL A 100 4.50 -1.67 4.02
N GLN A 101 4.82 -0.99 5.12
CA GLN A 101 5.32 0.38 5.10
C GLN A 101 6.64 0.48 4.31
N TYR A 102 7.57 -0.43 4.57
CA TYR A 102 8.84 -0.49 3.83
C TYR A 102 8.62 -0.69 2.33
N ARG A 103 7.77 -1.65 1.94
CA ARG A 103 7.50 -1.92 0.52
C ARG A 103 6.83 -0.74 -0.16
N MET A 104 5.88 -0.08 0.51
CA MET A 104 5.23 1.11 -0.03
C MET A 104 6.25 2.23 -0.26
N ALA A 105 7.09 2.52 0.72
CA ALA A 105 8.14 3.54 0.60
C ALA A 105 9.14 3.19 -0.52
N GLU A 106 9.63 1.96 -0.58
CA GLU A 106 10.57 1.49 -1.62
C GLU A 106 9.99 1.63 -3.03
N MET A 107 8.71 1.29 -3.20
CA MET A 107 8.04 1.42 -4.50
C MET A 107 7.92 2.89 -4.94
N LEU A 108 7.49 3.76 -4.03
CA LEU A 108 7.35 5.19 -4.31
C LEU A 108 8.70 5.82 -4.65
N GLU A 109 9.74 5.54 -3.87
CA GLU A 109 11.09 6.03 -4.13
C GLU A 109 11.61 5.56 -5.49
N ARG A 110 11.45 4.28 -5.79
CA ARG A 110 11.89 3.68 -7.06
C ARG A 110 11.23 4.32 -8.28
N VAL A 111 9.98 4.73 -8.18
CA VAL A 111 9.26 5.41 -9.26
C VAL A 111 9.71 6.86 -9.41
N GLY A 112 10.24 7.47 -8.34
CA GLY A 112 10.79 8.83 -8.37
C GLY A 112 10.10 9.81 -7.42
N PHE A 113 9.22 9.33 -6.53
CA PHE A 113 8.72 10.18 -5.45
C PHE A 113 9.81 10.46 -4.42
N ARG A 114 9.81 11.64 -3.87
CA ARG A 114 10.64 11.98 -2.72
C ARG A 114 9.96 11.52 -1.44
N ILE A 115 10.63 10.67 -0.69
CA ILE A 115 10.13 10.08 0.57
C ILE A 115 10.92 10.53 1.80
N ASP A 116 11.72 11.58 1.68
CA ASP A 116 12.60 12.13 2.71
C ASP A 116 11.86 13.01 3.74
N TYR A 117 10.56 12.81 3.90
CA TYR A 117 9.70 13.52 4.85
C TYR A 117 9.37 12.63 6.06
N THR A 118 9.17 13.28 7.20
CA THR A 118 8.68 12.60 8.41
C THR A 118 7.26 12.07 8.17
N PRO A 119 6.99 10.79 8.46
CA PRO A 119 5.66 10.23 8.30
C PRO A 119 4.66 10.88 9.28
N ILE A 120 3.42 11.02 8.82
CA ILE A 120 2.30 11.47 9.64
C ILE A 120 1.60 10.23 10.19
N TYR A 121 1.43 10.17 11.51
CA TYR A 121 0.73 9.06 12.16
C TYR A 121 -0.70 9.44 12.49
N TRP A 122 -1.64 8.67 11.99
CA TRP A 122 -3.02 8.73 12.44
C TRP A 122 -3.21 7.73 13.57
N THR A 123 -3.42 8.22 14.77
CA THR A 123 -3.63 7.40 15.98
C THR A 123 -5.09 7.45 16.41
N TYR A 124 -5.61 6.32 16.87
CA TYR A 124 -6.96 6.21 17.43
C TYR A 124 -6.98 5.18 18.56
N ALA A 125 -7.86 5.40 19.55
CA ALA A 125 -7.93 4.56 20.75
C ALA A 125 -8.68 3.23 20.53
N SER A 126 -9.44 3.11 19.46
CA SER A 126 -10.22 1.91 19.12
C SER A 126 -9.57 1.14 17.97
N GLY A 127 -9.43 -0.15 18.09
CA GLY A 127 -8.86 -0.99 17.04
C GLY A 127 -8.71 -2.43 17.52
N PHE A 128 -8.53 -3.34 16.57
CA PHE A 128 -8.20 -4.72 16.93
C PHE A 128 -6.84 -4.77 17.63
N PRO A 129 -6.70 -5.45 18.77
CA PRO A 129 -5.41 -5.61 19.43
C PRO A 129 -4.46 -6.37 18.49
N LYS A 130 -3.43 -5.67 18.03
CA LYS A 130 -2.43 -6.23 17.10
C LYS A 130 -1.23 -6.85 17.82
N CYS A 131 -1.18 -6.71 19.13
CA CYS A 131 -0.03 -7.08 19.95
C CYS A 131 -0.07 -8.51 20.48
N LEU A 132 -1.16 -9.25 20.34
CA LEU A 132 -1.26 -10.62 20.86
C LEU A 132 -0.21 -11.58 20.28
N ALA A 133 0.22 -11.35 19.05
CA ALA A 133 1.29 -12.15 18.46
C ALA A 133 2.66 -11.91 19.10
N HIS A 134 2.89 -10.73 19.65
CA HIS A 134 4.17 -10.40 20.29
C HIS A 134 4.32 -11.00 21.68
N VAL A 135 3.21 -11.10 22.42
CA VAL A 135 3.23 -11.70 23.76
C VAL A 135 3.45 -13.19 23.69
N ALA A 136 2.91 -13.84 22.68
CA ALA A 136 3.13 -15.27 22.46
C ALA A 136 4.57 -15.62 22.03
N CYS A 137 5.28 -14.68 21.43
CA CYS A 137 6.66 -14.89 20.97
C CYS A 137 7.70 -14.74 22.10
N GLY A 138 7.35 -14.09 23.19
CA GLY A 138 8.27 -13.79 24.30
C GLY A 138 8.31 -14.83 25.43
N THR A 139 7.52 -15.89 25.39
CA THR A 139 7.36 -16.80 26.53
C THR A 139 7.80 -18.23 26.29
N HIS A 140 8.56 -18.51 25.25
CA HIS A 140 9.20 -19.81 25.10
C HIS A 140 10.64 -19.77 25.61
N HIS A 141 10.75 -20.07 26.90
CA HIS A 141 11.95 -20.59 27.52
C HIS A 141 11.95 -22.11 27.40
#